data_967f15657a00cbac5b30dd27d6402d39
#
_entry.id   967f15657a00cbac5b30dd27d6402d39
#
_cell.length_a   1.000
_cell.length_b   1.000
_cell.length_c   1.000
_cell.angle_alpha   90.00
_cell.angle_beta   90.00
_cell.angle_gamma   90.00
#
_symmetry.space_group_name_H-M   'P 1'
#
loop_
_entity.id
_entity.type
_entity.pdbx_description
1 polymer ?
#
loop_
_entity_poly.entity_id
_entity_poly.type
_entity_poly.pdbx_seq_one_letter_code
_entity_poly.pdbx_strand_id
1 'polypeptide(L)'
;ADCGSFTKAAEKLYLSPTAVMKQINTLESHLQLQLISRTNQGIRLTPAGESIYADAKFLFDYSARAVRRARQRMSDYEKTFCVGTSILNPCKPFVDLWSRLSAHFPGYRLNIVPFEDEHTTILQEISALGEKFDFLVGVCDSAKWLLHCHFLQLGTYRKCVAVRTGHPLASRERLTISDLYGQNLMMVPRGDSAINDKIHHDLEVCHPQIHIIDTPQYYDMSVFNHCAQTDDVLLTIECWRDVHPLLVTIPVDWDYTIPYGILYDVHPPEDVMELIELVKAQMQQ
;
A
#
# COMPACT_ATOMS: atom_id res chain seq x y z
N ALA A 1 -23.37 -1.42 -0.03
CA ALA A 1 -22.57 -0.59 -0.91
C ALA A 1 -21.60 -1.43 -1.74
N ASP A 2 -20.59 -2.06 -1.14
CA ASP A 2 -19.50 -2.80 -1.82
C ASP A 2 -19.94 -3.85 -2.84
N CYS A 3 -21.09 -4.47 -2.62
CA CYS A 3 -21.60 -5.51 -3.51
C CYS A 3 -22.40 -4.97 -4.72
N GLY A 4 -22.78 -3.69 -4.74
CA GLY A 4 -23.58 -3.06 -5.78
C GLY A 4 -25.00 -3.65 -6.00
N SER A 5 -25.39 -4.66 -5.20
CA SER A 5 -26.65 -5.39 -5.33
C SER A 5 -27.08 -6.00 -4.00
N PHE A 6 -28.39 -5.95 -3.69
CA PHE A 6 -28.94 -6.60 -2.51
C PHE A 6 -28.77 -8.12 -2.54
N THR A 7 -28.88 -8.74 -3.72
CA THR A 7 -28.70 -10.18 -3.88
C THR A 7 -27.29 -10.61 -3.56
N LYS A 8 -26.28 -9.94 -4.12
CA LYS A 8 -24.86 -10.23 -3.85
C LYS A 8 -24.50 -9.97 -2.40
N ALA A 9 -25.05 -8.88 -1.79
CA ALA A 9 -24.85 -8.61 -0.38
C ALA A 9 -25.47 -9.68 0.52
N ALA A 10 -26.66 -10.15 0.18
CA ALA A 10 -27.38 -11.19 0.90
C ALA A 10 -26.60 -12.53 0.88
N GLU A 11 -26.07 -12.91 -0.26
CA GLU A 11 -25.22 -14.11 -0.42
C GLU A 11 -23.97 -14.00 0.51
N LYS A 12 -23.27 -12.86 0.47
CA LYS A 12 -22.09 -12.63 1.30
C LYS A 12 -22.38 -12.63 2.81
N LEU A 13 -23.57 -12.17 3.20
CA LEU A 13 -23.99 -12.06 4.60
C LEU A 13 -24.80 -13.27 5.11
N TYR A 14 -25.04 -14.26 4.26
CA TYR A 14 -25.89 -15.42 4.58
C TYR A 14 -27.32 -15.01 5.01
N LEU A 15 -27.86 -13.98 4.35
CA LEU A 15 -29.20 -13.44 4.60
C LEU A 15 -30.08 -13.57 3.34
N SER A 16 -31.38 -13.29 3.46
CA SER A 16 -32.23 -13.11 2.30
C SER A 16 -32.10 -11.69 1.72
N PRO A 17 -32.24 -11.48 0.40
CA PRO A 17 -32.22 -10.15 -0.20
C PRO A 17 -33.26 -9.20 0.41
N THR A 18 -34.44 -9.75 0.77
CA THR A 18 -35.51 -8.99 1.45
C THR A 18 -35.08 -8.52 2.85
N ALA A 19 -34.33 -9.35 3.59
CA ALA A 19 -33.82 -8.97 4.92
C ALA A 19 -32.82 -7.84 4.81
N VAL A 20 -31.87 -7.90 3.88
CA VAL A 20 -30.89 -6.84 3.64
C VAL A 20 -31.61 -5.53 3.25
N MET A 21 -32.56 -5.60 2.33
CA MET A 21 -33.34 -4.44 1.91
C MET A 21 -34.13 -3.83 3.06
N LYS A 22 -34.74 -4.66 3.93
CA LYS A 22 -35.47 -4.19 5.10
C LYS A 22 -34.57 -3.45 6.09
N GLN A 23 -33.35 -3.96 6.33
CA GLN A 23 -32.38 -3.31 7.22
C GLN A 23 -31.98 -1.93 6.69
N ILE A 24 -31.71 -1.80 5.39
CA ILE A 24 -31.37 -0.51 4.79
C ILE A 24 -32.55 0.46 4.87
N ASN A 25 -33.77 0.03 4.51
CA ASN A 25 -34.94 0.88 4.60
C ASN A 25 -35.22 1.35 6.05
N THR A 26 -34.97 0.48 7.03
CA THR A 26 -35.08 0.84 8.45
C THR A 26 -34.07 1.89 8.86
N LEU A 27 -32.79 1.75 8.38
CA LEU A 27 -31.75 2.73 8.63
C LEU A 27 -32.09 4.09 7.98
N GLU A 28 -32.51 4.10 6.72
CA GLU A 28 -32.92 5.31 6.01
C GLU A 28 -34.09 6.02 6.72
N SER A 29 -35.06 5.23 7.22
CA SER A 29 -36.20 5.77 7.98
C SER A 29 -35.77 6.37 9.31
N HIS A 30 -34.83 5.76 10.04
CA HIS A 30 -34.31 6.29 11.30
C HIS A 30 -33.51 7.56 11.11
N LEU A 31 -32.69 7.63 10.05
CA LEU A 31 -31.87 8.79 9.75
C LEU A 31 -32.63 9.89 9.02
N GLN A 32 -33.83 9.59 8.50
CA GLN A 32 -34.60 10.46 7.60
C GLN A 32 -33.79 10.91 6.38
N LEU A 33 -32.92 10.04 5.89
CA LEU A 33 -32.04 10.24 4.75
C LEU A 33 -32.18 9.09 3.76
N GLN A 34 -32.17 9.41 2.47
CA GLN A 34 -32.03 8.39 1.44
C GLN A 34 -30.54 8.12 1.22
N LEU A 35 -30.09 6.90 1.54
CA LEU A 35 -28.67 6.51 1.43
C LEU A 35 -28.37 5.80 0.12
N ILE A 36 -29.40 5.17 -0.48
CA ILE A 36 -29.26 4.36 -1.70
C ILE A 36 -30.22 4.84 -2.78
N SER A 37 -29.68 4.97 -4.00
CA SER A 37 -30.45 5.15 -5.23
C SER A 37 -30.45 3.84 -6.04
N ARG A 38 -31.61 3.49 -6.61
CA ARG A 38 -31.76 2.35 -7.53
C ARG A 38 -31.63 2.85 -8.95
N THR A 39 -30.76 2.22 -9.73
CA THR A 39 -30.55 2.50 -11.14
C THR A 39 -30.75 1.23 -11.95
N ASN A 40 -30.89 1.36 -13.27
CA ASN A 40 -30.97 0.21 -14.19
C ASN A 40 -29.68 -0.65 -14.18
N GLN A 41 -28.58 -0.13 -13.60
CA GLN A 41 -27.29 -0.82 -13.48
C GLN A 41 -27.06 -1.41 -12.08
N GLY A 42 -28.04 -1.29 -11.16
CA GLY A 42 -27.92 -1.77 -9.78
C GLY A 42 -28.17 -0.68 -8.74
N ILE A 43 -27.46 -0.80 -7.61
CA ILE A 43 -27.60 0.09 -6.46
C ILE A 43 -26.37 1.00 -6.39
N ARG A 44 -26.59 2.30 -6.20
CA ARG A 44 -25.55 3.29 -5.94
C ARG A 44 -25.85 4.04 -4.65
N LEU A 45 -24.80 4.52 -4.00
CA LEU A 45 -24.95 5.45 -2.86
C LEU A 45 -25.42 6.82 -3.37
N THR A 46 -26.21 7.49 -2.55
CA THR A 46 -26.45 8.94 -2.69
C THR A 46 -25.27 9.71 -2.05
N PRO A 47 -25.14 11.02 -2.23
CA PRO A 47 -24.13 11.82 -1.50
C PRO A 47 -24.23 11.66 0.02
N ALA A 48 -25.45 11.60 0.58
CA ALA A 48 -25.66 11.29 2.00
C ALA A 48 -25.24 9.85 2.34
N GLY A 49 -25.50 8.90 1.43
CA GLY A 49 -25.08 7.51 1.56
C GLY A 49 -23.55 7.36 1.54
N GLU A 50 -22.83 8.11 0.73
CA GLU A 50 -21.36 8.11 0.69
C GLU A 50 -20.77 8.61 2.01
N SER A 51 -21.31 9.71 2.55
CA SER A 51 -20.89 10.23 3.85
C SER A 51 -21.12 9.21 4.98
N ILE A 52 -22.35 8.70 5.12
CA ILE A 52 -22.68 7.70 6.15
C ILE A 52 -21.89 6.39 5.96
N TYR A 53 -21.60 6.00 4.72
CA TYR A 53 -20.79 4.80 4.45
C TYR A 53 -19.34 4.97 4.92
N ALA A 54 -18.72 6.13 4.66
CA ALA A 54 -17.37 6.43 5.14
C ALA A 54 -17.31 6.41 6.68
N ASP A 55 -18.26 7.09 7.34
CA ASP A 55 -18.35 7.11 8.81
C ASP A 55 -18.65 5.72 9.40
N ALA A 56 -19.51 4.92 8.75
CA ALA A 56 -19.80 3.57 9.18
C ALA A 56 -18.57 2.67 9.11
N LYS A 57 -17.77 2.74 8.02
CA LYS A 57 -16.49 2.03 7.94
C LYS A 57 -15.58 2.41 9.11
N PHE A 58 -15.40 3.70 9.34
CA PHE A 58 -14.59 4.19 10.46
C PHE A 58 -15.06 3.63 11.82
N LEU A 59 -16.38 3.62 12.07
CA LEU A 59 -16.94 3.08 13.32
C LEU A 59 -16.74 1.58 13.47
N PHE A 60 -16.88 0.80 12.40
CA PHE A 60 -16.61 -0.63 12.43
C PHE A 60 -15.13 -0.90 12.71
N ASP A 61 -14.23 -0.20 12.03
CA ASP A 61 -12.79 -0.32 12.21
C ASP A 61 -12.38 0.09 13.64
N TYR A 62 -12.96 1.18 14.17
CA TYR A 62 -12.76 1.59 15.56
C TYR A 62 -13.24 0.54 16.56
N SER A 63 -14.43 -0.05 16.33
CA SER A 63 -14.99 -1.11 17.19
C SER A 63 -14.09 -2.35 17.20
N ALA A 64 -13.64 -2.80 16.03
CA ALA A 64 -12.71 -3.93 15.91
C ALA A 64 -11.40 -3.67 16.66
N ARG A 65 -10.83 -2.47 16.51
CA ARG A 65 -9.65 -2.03 17.26
C ARG A 65 -9.88 -2.00 18.77
N ALA A 66 -11.04 -1.52 19.22
CA ALA A 66 -11.38 -1.49 20.65
C ALA A 66 -11.46 -2.89 21.25
N VAL A 67 -12.07 -3.85 20.55
CA VAL A 67 -12.12 -5.26 20.97
C VAL A 67 -10.73 -5.88 21.01
N ARG A 68 -9.88 -5.62 20.00
CA ARG A 68 -8.49 -6.11 19.97
C ARG A 68 -7.70 -5.56 21.17
N ARG A 69 -7.76 -4.25 21.43
CA ARG A 69 -7.13 -3.63 22.61
C ARG A 69 -7.60 -4.26 23.92
N ALA A 70 -8.89 -4.52 24.04
CA ALA A 70 -9.44 -5.16 25.24
C ALA A 70 -8.90 -6.59 25.41
N ARG A 71 -8.84 -7.39 24.34
CA ARG A 71 -8.26 -8.73 24.36
C ARG A 71 -6.78 -8.72 24.72
N GLN A 72 -6.00 -7.81 24.16
CA GLN A 72 -4.57 -7.66 24.49
C GLN A 72 -4.34 -7.30 25.97
N ARG A 73 -5.22 -6.48 26.57
CA ARG A 73 -5.14 -6.15 28.01
C ARG A 73 -5.57 -7.29 28.94
N MET A 74 -6.38 -8.23 28.46
CA MET A 74 -6.79 -9.41 29.23
C MET A 74 -5.74 -10.52 29.24
N SER A 75 -4.86 -10.55 28.26
CA SER A 75 -3.76 -11.51 28.27
C SER A 75 -2.58 -10.89 29.00
N ASP A 76 -2.34 -11.31 30.25
CA ASP A 76 -1.07 -11.07 30.96
C ASP A 76 0.14 -11.72 30.25
N TYR A 77 -0.08 -12.29 29.07
CA TYR A 77 0.89 -13.00 28.25
C TYR A 77 1.29 -12.16 27.04
N GLU A 78 2.56 -11.79 27.03
CA GLU A 78 3.37 -11.39 25.88
C GLU A 78 2.70 -10.47 24.87
N LYS A 79 2.88 -9.18 25.07
CA LYS A 79 2.52 -8.16 24.08
C LYS A 79 3.23 -8.43 22.76
N THR A 80 2.56 -8.26 21.65
CA THR A 80 3.11 -8.60 20.34
C THR A 80 2.90 -7.44 19.37
N PHE A 81 3.97 -6.99 18.74
CA PHE A 81 3.89 -6.13 17.57
C PHE A 81 3.76 -6.99 16.31
N CYS A 82 2.77 -6.71 15.49
CA CYS A 82 2.56 -7.35 14.18
C CYS A 82 3.13 -6.46 13.08
N VAL A 83 4.09 -6.97 12.31
CA VAL A 83 4.63 -6.28 11.15
C VAL A 83 4.27 -7.02 9.88
N GLY A 84 3.64 -6.31 8.94
CA GLY A 84 3.30 -6.88 7.64
C GLY A 84 4.51 -7.00 6.74
N THR A 85 4.55 -8.04 5.92
CA THR A 85 5.60 -8.29 4.93
C THR A 85 5.03 -8.86 3.65
N SER A 86 5.59 -8.46 2.53
CA SER A 86 5.33 -9.01 1.21
C SER A 86 6.62 -9.02 0.38
N ILE A 87 6.55 -9.49 -0.86
CA ILE A 87 7.71 -9.51 -1.75
C ILE A 87 8.16 -8.08 -2.10
N LEU A 88 7.22 -7.18 -2.35
CA LEU A 88 7.53 -5.79 -2.70
C LEU A 88 7.72 -4.90 -1.47
N ASN A 89 7.24 -5.33 -0.30
CA ASN A 89 7.32 -4.59 0.96
C ASN A 89 7.97 -5.46 2.05
N PRO A 90 9.27 -5.79 1.94
CA PRO A 90 9.96 -6.64 2.89
C PRO A 90 10.13 -5.96 4.25
N CYS A 91 9.76 -6.63 5.33
CA CYS A 91 9.86 -6.09 6.70
C CYS A 91 11.29 -6.11 7.27
N LYS A 92 12.30 -6.57 6.52
CA LYS A 92 13.68 -6.67 7.02
C LYS A 92 14.21 -5.37 7.65
N PRO A 93 14.02 -4.17 7.08
CA PRO A 93 14.47 -2.93 7.73
C PRO A 93 13.88 -2.73 9.12
N PHE A 94 12.61 -3.14 9.34
CA PHE A 94 11.97 -3.09 10.64
C PHE A 94 12.54 -4.13 11.61
N VAL A 95 12.78 -5.36 11.14
CA VAL A 95 13.38 -6.42 11.96
C VAL A 95 14.78 -6.01 12.44
N ASP A 96 15.60 -5.42 11.57
CA ASP A 96 16.92 -4.90 11.90
C ASP A 96 16.83 -3.76 12.94
N LEU A 97 15.81 -2.91 12.82
CA LEU A 97 15.52 -1.85 13.80
C LEU A 97 15.05 -2.45 15.13
N TRP A 98 14.11 -3.39 15.09
CA TRP A 98 13.59 -4.07 16.28
C TRP A 98 14.69 -4.78 17.07
N SER A 99 15.67 -5.39 16.42
CA SER A 99 16.80 -6.03 17.10
C SER A 99 17.59 -5.09 18.00
N ARG A 100 17.58 -3.80 17.70
CA ARG A 100 18.26 -2.73 18.49
C ARG A 100 17.35 -2.13 19.56
N LEU A 101 16.03 -2.12 19.31
CA LEU A 101 15.04 -1.44 20.16
C LEU A 101 14.36 -2.39 21.15
N SER A 102 14.38 -3.70 20.92
CA SER A 102 13.62 -4.69 21.69
C SER A 102 13.91 -4.66 23.20
N ALA A 103 15.10 -4.22 23.61
CA ALA A 103 15.46 -4.06 25.02
C ALA A 103 14.59 -3.01 25.76
N HIS A 104 14.00 -2.04 25.05
CA HIS A 104 13.09 -1.05 25.61
C HIS A 104 11.65 -1.60 25.77
N PHE A 105 11.35 -2.76 25.19
CA PHE A 105 10.04 -3.39 25.22
C PHE A 105 10.09 -4.78 25.86
N PRO A 106 10.39 -4.88 27.18
CA PRO A 106 10.44 -6.17 27.86
C PRO A 106 9.07 -6.84 27.81
N GLY A 107 9.06 -8.12 27.44
CA GLY A 107 7.81 -8.90 27.28
C GLY A 107 7.09 -8.70 25.93
N TYR A 108 7.60 -7.89 25.02
CA TYR A 108 7.07 -7.80 23.67
C TYR A 108 7.75 -8.81 22.73
N ARG A 109 6.94 -9.37 21.86
CA ARG A 109 7.41 -10.20 20.72
C ARG A 109 7.11 -9.47 19.40
N LEU A 110 7.86 -9.84 18.36
CA LEU A 110 7.58 -9.43 16.99
C LEU A 110 6.95 -10.60 16.24
N ASN A 111 5.81 -10.37 15.64
CA ASN A 111 5.13 -11.30 14.75
C ASN A 111 5.14 -10.77 13.32
N ILE A 112 5.69 -11.54 12.38
CA ILE A 112 5.74 -11.20 10.96
C ILE A 112 4.52 -11.81 10.29
N VAL A 113 3.69 -10.96 9.68
CA VAL A 113 2.42 -11.33 9.06
C VAL A 113 2.51 -11.12 7.55
N PRO A 114 2.46 -12.18 6.73
CA PRO A 114 2.51 -12.02 5.29
C PRO A 114 1.22 -11.43 4.73
N PHE A 115 1.35 -10.67 3.64
CA PHE A 115 0.24 -10.21 2.80
C PHE A 115 0.64 -10.26 1.33
N GLU A 116 -0.34 -10.15 0.44
CA GLU A 116 -0.13 -10.21 -1.01
C GLU A 116 -0.08 -8.81 -1.62
N ASP A 117 0.89 -8.60 -2.53
CA ASP A 117 1.06 -7.34 -3.28
C ASP A 117 0.11 -7.36 -4.49
N GLU A 118 -1.20 -7.23 -4.27
CA GLU A 118 -2.16 -7.10 -5.36
C GLU A 118 -2.54 -5.64 -5.57
N HIS A 119 -2.37 -5.14 -6.80
CA HIS A 119 -2.70 -3.75 -7.14
C HIS A 119 -4.17 -3.38 -6.86
N THR A 120 -5.08 -4.36 -6.84
CA THR A 120 -6.51 -4.15 -6.56
C THR A 120 -6.85 -4.11 -5.07
N THR A 121 -6.03 -4.72 -4.21
CA THR A 121 -6.32 -4.90 -2.78
C THR A 121 -5.33 -4.19 -1.86
N ILE A 122 -4.23 -3.66 -2.36
CA ILE A 122 -3.19 -3.02 -1.54
C ILE A 122 -3.73 -1.88 -0.65
N LEU A 123 -4.69 -1.10 -1.13
CA LEU A 123 -5.34 -0.07 -0.30
C LEU A 123 -6.12 -0.66 0.88
N GLN A 124 -6.65 -1.88 0.74
CA GLN A 124 -7.32 -2.59 1.84
C GLN A 124 -6.29 -3.04 2.87
N GLU A 125 -5.11 -3.51 2.44
CA GLU A 125 -4.02 -3.88 3.34
C GLU A 125 -3.48 -2.66 4.11
N ILE A 126 -3.30 -1.51 3.43
CA ILE A 126 -2.93 -0.24 4.09
C ILE A 126 -4.01 0.20 5.09
N SER A 127 -5.28 0.09 4.72
CA SER A 127 -6.41 0.42 5.60
C SER A 127 -6.55 -0.54 6.79
N ALA A 128 -5.95 -1.73 6.72
CA ALA A 128 -5.92 -2.72 7.80
C ALA A 128 -4.80 -2.47 8.83
N LEU A 129 -4.03 -1.39 8.69
CA LEU A 129 -3.12 -0.90 9.72
C LEU A 129 -3.91 -0.59 11.00
N GLY A 130 -3.36 -1.01 12.13
CA GLY A 130 -4.07 -0.96 13.41
C GLY A 130 -5.05 -2.13 13.65
N GLU A 131 -5.36 -2.95 12.64
CA GLU A 131 -6.18 -4.16 12.77
C GLU A 131 -5.39 -5.45 12.52
N LYS A 132 -4.87 -5.60 11.33
CA LYS A 132 -4.09 -6.77 10.89
C LYS A 132 -2.61 -6.62 11.21
N PHE A 133 -2.09 -5.40 11.08
CA PHE A 133 -0.70 -5.04 11.34
C PHE A 133 -0.62 -3.83 12.24
N ASP A 134 0.41 -3.75 13.09
CA ASP A 134 0.78 -2.52 13.78
C ASP A 134 1.67 -1.66 12.88
N PHE A 135 2.48 -2.32 12.04
CA PHE A 135 3.43 -1.67 11.14
C PHE A 135 3.47 -2.37 9.79
N LEU A 136 3.66 -1.57 8.74
CA LEU A 136 4.15 -2.00 7.43
C LEU A 136 5.45 -1.25 7.14
N VAL A 137 6.36 -1.89 6.41
CA VAL A 137 7.54 -1.22 5.87
C VAL A 137 7.44 -1.21 4.36
N GLY A 138 7.59 -0.04 3.77
CA GLY A 138 7.51 0.06 2.33
C GLY A 138 7.92 1.43 1.82
N VAL A 139 7.95 1.55 0.52
CA VAL A 139 8.09 2.86 -0.14
C VAL A 139 6.74 3.56 -0.13
N CYS A 140 6.72 4.83 0.25
CA CYS A 140 5.49 5.59 0.29
C CYS A 140 5.70 7.02 -0.19
N ASP A 141 5.12 7.31 -1.35
CA ASP A 141 4.91 8.64 -1.93
C ASP A 141 3.49 8.74 -2.50
N SER A 142 2.61 7.80 -2.11
CA SER A 142 1.22 7.74 -2.55
C SER A 142 0.35 8.65 -1.68
N ALA A 143 -0.25 9.67 -2.29
CA ALA A 143 -1.21 10.53 -1.62
C ALA A 143 -2.44 9.74 -1.11
N LYS A 144 -2.85 8.70 -1.84
CA LYS A 144 -3.98 7.83 -1.45
C LYS A 144 -3.66 7.00 -0.21
N TRP A 145 -2.43 6.46 -0.10
CA TRP A 145 -2.03 5.72 1.09
C TRP A 145 -2.01 6.61 2.33
N LEU A 146 -1.47 7.83 2.19
CA LEU A 146 -1.36 8.79 3.29
C LEU A 146 -2.71 9.32 3.81
N LEU A 147 -3.82 9.04 3.13
CA LEU A 147 -5.16 9.25 3.68
C LEU A 147 -5.54 8.20 4.74
N HIS A 148 -4.86 7.04 4.75
CA HIS A 148 -5.22 5.89 5.57
C HIS A 148 -4.16 5.51 6.61
N CYS A 149 -2.97 6.13 6.56
CA CYS A 149 -1.88 5.82 7.48
C CYS A 149 -0.98 7.03 7.74
N HIS A 150 -0.25 6.98 8.85
CA HIS A 150 0.92 7.80 9.06
C HIS A 150 2.16 7.13 8.46
N PHE A 151 3.14 7.95 8.10
CA PHE A 151 4.39 7.51 7.53
C PHE A 151 5.57 8.12 8.25
N LEU A 152 6.45 7.29 8.82
CA LEU A 152 7.75 7.68 9.34
C LEU A 152 8.84 7.29 8.35
N GLN A 153 9.39 8.27 7.65
CA GLN A 153 10.48 8.04 6.71
C GLN A 153 11.74 7.57 7.45
N LEU A 154 12.33 6.44 7.00
CA LEU A 154 13.61 5.92 7.48
C LEU A 154 14.77 6.24 6.55
N GLY A 155 14.49 6.48 5.28
CA GLY A 155 15.49 6.76 4.27
C GLY A 155 14.88 6.89 2.88
N THR A 156 15.71 6.73 1.87
CA THR A 156 15.30 6.77 0.45
C THR A 156 15.93 5.61 -0.32
N TYR A 157 15.20 5.11 -1.32
CA TYR A 157 15.74 4.20 -2.34
C TYR A 157 15.91 4.94 -3.66
N ARG A 158 16.95 4.59 -4.41
CA ARG A 158 17.17 5.11 -5.76
C ARG A 158 16.16 4.50 -6.72
N LYS A 159 15.65 5.31 -7.65
CA LYS A 159 14.94 4.82 -8.81
C LYS A 159 15.93 4.18 -9.77
N CYS A 160 15.62 2.99 -10.22
CA CYS A 160 16.40 2.19 -11.16
C CYS A 160 15.49 1.77 -12.32
N VAL A 161 16.05 1.05 -13.27
CA VAL A 161 15.25 0.33 -14.28
C VAL A 161 15.52 -1.16 -14.17
N ALA A 162 14.53 -1.97 -14.52
CA ALA A 162 14.69 -3.41 -14.68
C ALA A 162 14.38 -3.82 -16.12
N VAL A 163 15.14 -4.78 -16.62
CA VAL A 163 14.98 -5.38 -17.94
C VAL A 163 15.10 -6.89 -17.84
N ARG A 164 14.52 -7.65 -18.78
CA ARG A 164 14.72 -9.11 -18.83
C ARG A 164 16.20 -9.48 -19.03
N THR A 165 16.63 -10.63 -18.53
CA THR A 165 18.04 -11.08 -18.57
C THR A 165 18.63 -11.14 -19.98
N GLY A 166 17.84 -11.33 -21.02
CA GLY A 166 18.28 -11.33 -22.42
C GLY A 166 18.18 -9.97 -23.13
N HIS A 167 17.81 -8.90 -22.43
CA HIS A 167 17.72 -7.56 -23.01
C HIS A 167 19.11 -6.99 -23.33
N PRO A 168 19.30 -6.19 -24.42
CA PRO A 168 20.61 -5.60 -24.76
C PRO A 168 21.23 -4.76 -23.64
N LEU A 169 20.40 -4.11 -22.80
CA LEU A 169 20.87 -3.31 -21.66
C LEU A 169 21.27 -4.17 -20.44
N ALA A 170 20.90 -5.44 -20.37
CA ALA A 170 21.11 -6.29 -19.19
C ALA A 170 22.59 -6.49 -18.81
N SER A 171 23.51 -6.33 -19.77
CA SER A 171 24.96 -6.44 -19.55
C SER A 171 25.61 -5.16 -19.01
N ARG A 172 24.85 -4.07 -18.87
CA ARG A 172 25.36 -2.79 -18.39
C ARG A 172 25.33 -2.75 -16.87
N GLU A 173 26.40 -2.25 -16.25
CA GLU A 173 26.45 -2.02 -14.80
C GLU A 173 25.69 -0.75 -14.38
N ARG A 174 25.59 0.23 -15.29
CA ARG A 174 24.90 1.51 -15.11
C ARG A 174 24.45 2.04 -16.47
N LEU A 175 23.34 2.74 -16.50
CA LEU A 175 22.79 3.39 -17.69
C LEU A 175 22.84 4.91 -17.53
N THR A 176 22.99 5.60 -18.65
CA THR A 176 22.65 7.02 -18.82
C THR A 176 21.20 7.14 -19.27
N ILE A 177 20.59 8.32 -19.17
CA ILE A 177 19.24 8.56 -19.70
C ILE A 177 19.19 8.30 -21.20
N SER A 178 20.24 8.61 -21.94
CA SER A 178 20.31 8.38 -23.40
C SER A 178 20.32 6.90 -23.80
N ASP A 179 20.73 5.98 -22.91
CA ASP A 179 20.63 4.54 -23.15
C ASP A 179 19.17 4.07 -23.21
N LEU A 180 18.24 4.86 -22.67
CA LEU A 180 16.80 4.58 -22.67
C LEU A 180 16.08 5.15 -23.92
N TYR A 181 16.75 5.88 -24.80
CA TYR A 181 16.13 6.43 -25.99
C TYR A 181 15.67 5.33 -26.94
N GLY A 182 14.43 5.45 -27.42
CA GLY A 182 13.77 4.43 -28.24
C GLY A 182 13.21 3.24 -27.44
N GLN A 183 13.37 3.22 -26.10
CA GLN A 183 12.82 2.18 -25.25
C GLN A 183 11.39 2.54 -24.80
N ASN A 184 10.59 1.51 -24.52
CA ASN A 184 9.34 1.62 -23.81
C ASN A 184 9.61 1.56 -22.32
N LEU A 185 9.31 2.62 -21.57
CA LEU A 185 9.49 2.67 -20.12
C LEU A 185 8.14 2.49 -19.44
N MET A 186 7.96 1.33 -18.82
CA MET A 186 6.79 1.02 -18.00
C MET A 186 6.89 1.69 -16.64
N MET A 187 5.89 2.47 -16.24
CA MET A 187 5.84 3.09 -14.91
C MET A 187 4.39 3.38 -14.49
N VAL A 188 4.16 3.63 -13.20
CA VAL A 188 2.83 3.95 -12.68
C VAL A 188 2.30 5.25 -13.30
N PRO A 189 0.98 5.36 -13.56
CA PRO A 189 0.37 6.57 -14.09
C PRO A 189 0.47 7.74 -13.12
N ARG A 190 0.23 8.95 -13.62
CA ARG A 190 0.24 10.19 -12.84
C ARG A 190 -0.92 10.28 -11.84
N GLY A 191 -0.76 11.19 -10.87
CA GLY A 191 -1.84 11.69 -10.01
C GLY A 191 -1.91 11.09 -8.62
N ASP A 192 -0.88 10.31 -8.19
CA ASP A 192 -0.81 9.76 -6.85
C ASP A 192 0.56 9.94 -6.16
N SER A 193 1.66 9.98 -6.93
CA SER A 193 3.02 10.11 -6.43
C SER A 193 3.69 11.33 -7.05
N ALA A 194 4.04 12.31 -6.23
CA ALA A 194 4.70 13.53 -6.69
C ALA A 194 6.06 13.23 -7.38
N ILE A 195 6.76 12.21 -6.92
CA ILE A 195 8.05 11.79 -7.48
C ILE A 195 7.84 11.16 -8.85
N ASN A 196 6.89 10.24 -9.00
CA ASN A 196 6.59 9.63 -10.30
C ASN A 196 6.01 10.66 -11.27
N ASP A 197 5.17 11.59 -10.81
CA ASP A 197 4.64 12.69 -11.63
C ASP A 197 5.77 13.60 -12.16
N LYS A 198 6.78 13.87 -11.30
CA LYS A 198 7.97 14.60 -11.70
C LYS A 198 8.78 13.84 -12.76
N ILE A 199 9.00 12.53 -12.58
CA ILE A 199 9.70 11.70 -13.56
C ILE A 199 8.97 11.73 -14.90
N HIS A 200 7.66 11.53 -14.92
CA HIS A 200 6.84 11.65 -16.14
C HIS A 200 7.06 12.99 -16.84
N HIS A 201 6.97 14.09 -16.08
CA HIS A 201 7.13 15.43 -16.62
C HIS A 201 8.51 15.64 -17.22
N ASP A 202 9.56 15.29 -16.47
CA ASP A 202 10.94 15.51 -16.90
C ASP A 202 11.27 14.67 -18.16
N LEU A 203 10.80 13.42 -18.22
CA LEU A 203 11.00 12.56 -19.37
C LEU A 203 10.25 13.06 -20.60
N GLU A 204 9.00 13.44 -20.48
CA GLU A 204 8.19 13.97 -21.60
C GLU A 204 8.76 15.27 -22.18
N VAL A 205 9.24 16.16 -21.30
CA VAL A 205 9.76 17.48 -21.73
C VAL A 205 11.20 17.41 -22.22
N CYS A 206 12.07 16.70 -21.50
CA CYS A 206 13.51 16.72 -21.78
C CYS A 206 14.00 15.50 -22.58
N HIS A 207 13.24 14.39 -22.55
CA HIS A 207 13.67 13.11 -23.15
C HIS A 207 12.51 12.43 -23.92
N PRO A 208 11.83 13.13 -24.86
CA PRO A 208 10.65 12.60 -25.56
C PRO A 208 10.93 11.37 -26.44
N GLN A 209 12.19 10.95 -26.55
CA GLN A 209 12.59 9.70 -27.20
C GLN A 209 12.31 8.46 -26.36
N ILE A 210 11.98 8.62 -25.07
CA ILE A 210 11.57 7.52 -24.17
C ILE A 210 10.04 7.43 -24.24
N HIS A 211 9.54 6.25 -24.58
CA HIS A 211 8.09 6.02 -24.68
C HIS A 211 7.55 5.52 -23.35
N ILE A 212 6.78 6.35 -22.65
CA ILE A 212 6.20 5.96 -21.36
C ILE A 212 4.98 5.08 -21.61
N ILE A 213 4.91 3.95 -20.91
CA ILE A 213 3.77 3.03 -20.88
C ILE A 213 3.25 2.95 -19.44
N ASP A 214 1.97 3.28 -19.25
CA ASP A 214 1.33 3.21 -17.95
C ASP A 214 1.12 1.74 -17.52
N THR A 215 1.55 1.43 -16.29
CA THR A 215 1.22 0.20 -15.57
C THR A 215 -0.06 0.38 -14.75
N PRO A 216 -0.56 -0.65 -14.03
CA PRO A 216 -1.47 -0.42 -12.92
C PRO A 216 -0.91 0.60 -11.92
N GLN A 217 -1.80 1.29 -11.18
CA GLN A 217 -1.45 2.35 -10.21
C GLN A 217 -0.46 1.89 -9.14
N TYR A 218 -0.54 0.63 -8.75
CA TYR A 218 0.38 -0.01 -7.80
C TYR A 218 0.98 -1.25 -8.45
N TYR A 219 2.26 -1.49 -8.20
CA TYR A 219 2.93 -2.67 -8.73
C TYR A 219 2.51 -3.92 -7.96
N ASP A 220 2.36 -5.00 -8.71
CA ASP A 220 2.27 -6.37 -8.24
C ASP A 220 3.17 -7.26 -9.11
N MET A 221 3.21 -8.55 -8.82
CA MET A 221 4.04 -9.50 -9.56
C MET A 221 3.68 -9.61 -11.05
N SER A 222 2.45 -9.25 -11.46
CA SER A 222 2.07 -9.27 -12.88
C SER A 222 2.86 -8.27 -13.71
N VAL A 223 3.19 -7.10 -13.15
CA VAL A 223 4.01 -6.07 -13.79
C VAL A 223 5.45 -6.59 -14.03
N PHE A 224 6.03 -7.25 -13.03
CA PHE A 224 7.37 -7.85 -13.17
C PHE A 224 7.37 -9.03 -14.15
N ASN A 225 6.35 -9.88 -14.10
CA ASN A 225 6.18 -10.98 -15.07
C ASN A 225 6.05 -10.46 -16.50
N HIS A 226 5.30 -9.38 -16.73
CA HIS A 226 5.16 -8.76 -18.05
C HIS A 226 6.52 -8.26 -18.55
N CYS A 227 7.25 -7.50 -17.74
CA CYS A 227 8.58 -7.02 -18.09
C CYS A 227 9.57 -8.17 -18.39
N ALA A 228 9.48 -9.30 -17.67
CA ALA A 228 10.32 -10.46 -17.90
C ALA A 228 10.04 -11.17 -19.25
N GLN A 229 8.86 -10.94 -19.85
CA GLN A 229 8.40 -11.56 -21.09
C GLN A 229 8.48 -10.64 -22.32
N THR A 230 8.81 -9.34 -22.11
CA THR A 230 8.86 -8.33 -23.17
C THR A 230 10.24 -7.70 -23.26
N ASP A 231 10.43 -6.81 -24.23
CA ASP A 231 11.60 -5.93 -24.33
C ASP A 231 11.37 -4.55 -23.68
N ASP A 232 10.28 -4.41 -22.93
CA ASP A 232 9.99 -3.18 -22.21
C ASP A 232 10.91 -3.03 -20.99
N VAL A 233 11.19 -1.77 -20.64
CA VAL A 233 12.00 -1.38 -19.48
C VAL A 233 11.06 -1.01 -18.34
N LEU A 234 11.23 -1.56 -17.16
CA LEU A 234 10.41 -1.26 -15.99
C LEU A 234 11.10 -0.23 -15.09
N LEU A 235 10.45 0.90 -14.82
CA LEU A 235 10.89 1.80 -13.74
C LEU A 235 10.71 1.09 -12.39
N THR A 236 11.81 0.87 -11.67
CA THR A 236 11.84 0.12 -10.42
C THR A 236 12.64 0.87 -9.35
N ILE A 237 12.97 0.23 -8.26
CA ILE A 237 13.80 0.74 -7.18
C ILE A 237 14.89 -0.26 -6.79
N GLU A 238 15.96 0.22 -6.22
CA GLU A 238 17.13 -0.62 -5.92
C GLU A 238 16.84 -1.78 -4.96
N CYS A 239 15.88 -1.65 -4.04
CA CYS A 239 15.54 -2.72 -3.10
C CYS A 239 14.74 -3.87 -3.75
N TRP A 240 14.21 -3.69 -4.96
CA TRP A 240 13.51 -4.74 -5.71
C TRP A 240 14.40 -5.52 -6.68
N ARG A 241 15.74 -5.41 -6.52
CA ARG A 241 16.71 -6.06 -7.39
C ARG A 241 16.50 -7.57 -7.52
N ASP A 242 16.14 -8.23 -6.42
CA ASP A 242 16.02 -9.69 -6.35
C ASP A 242 14.55 -10.17 -6.33
N VAL A 243 13.61 -9.29 -6.67
CA VAL A 243 12.17 -9.62 -6.66
C VAL A 243 11.80 -10.63 -7.74
N HIS A 244 12.46 -10.55 -8.92
CA HIS A 244 12.13 -11.45 -10.03
C HIS A 244 13.41 -12.04 -10.65
N PRO A 245 13.56 -13.39 -10.73
CA PRO A 245 14.82 -14.03 -11.14
C PRO A 245 15.22 -13.83 -12.60
N LEU A 246 14.27 -13.46 -13.47
CA LEU A 246 14.51 -13.20 -14.89
C LEU A 246 14.72 -11.71 -15.21
N LEU A 247 14.78 -10.85 -14.20
CA LEU A 247 15.03 -9.41 -14.38
C LEU A 247 16.40 -9.01 -13.84
N VAL A 248 17.00 -8.05 -14.51
CA VAL A 248 18.23 -7.38 -14.08
C VAL A 248 17.89 -5.94 -13.74
N THR A 249 18.09 -5.54 -12.49
CA THR A 249 17.90 -4.15 -12.04
C THR A 249 19.19 -3.38 -12.24
N ILE A 250 19.10 -2.28 -12.98
CA ILE A 250 20.26 -1.48 -13.41
C ILE A 250 20.05 -0.04 -12.91
N PRO A 251 21.02 0.54 -12.19
CA PRO A 251 20.98 1.95 -11.81
C PRO A 251 21.10 2.84 -13.04
N VAL A 252 20.38 3.95 -13.05
CA VAL A 252 20.44 4.99 -14.08
C VAL A 252 21.12 6.22 -13.50
N ASP A 253 21.81 6.98 -14.32
CA ASP A 253 22.52 8.20 -13.93
C ASP A 253 21.55 9.39 -13.90
N TRP A 254 20.66 9.35 -12.90
CA TRP A 254 19.70 10.37 -12.53
C TRP A 254 19.55 10.48 -11.00
N ASP A 255 18.97 11.55 -10.51
CA ASP A 255 18.85 11.84 -9.07
C ASP A 255 17.46 11.50 -8.50
N TYR A 256 16.71 10.59 -9.14
CA TYR A 256 15.38 10.23 -8.65
C TYR A 256 15.47 9.20 -7.51
N THR A 257 14.86 9.55 -6.39
CA THR A 257 14.73 8.68 -5.21
C THR A 257 13.28 8.62 -4.77
N ILE A 258 12.94 7.61 -3.98
CA ILE A 258 11.62 7.49 -3.35
C ILE A 258 11.81 7.23 -1.84
N PRO A 259 11.06 7.88 -0.95
CA PRO A 259 11.16 7.62 0.48
C PRO A 259 10.67 6.21 0.82
N TYR A 260 11.34 5.56 1.76
CA TYR A 260 10.86 4.35 2.41
C TYR A 260 10.81 4.55 3.92
N GLY A 261 9.95 3.81 4.59
CA GLY A 261 9.79 3.96 6.02
C GLY A 261 8.74 3.04 6.61
N ILE A 262 8.30 3.41 7.80
CA ILE A 262 7.28 2.70 8.57
C ILE A 262 5.93 3.37 8.35
N LEU A 263 4.95 2.59 7.91
CA LEU A 263 3.55 2.98 7.86
C LEU A 263 2.86 2.40 9.09
N TYR A 264 2.02 3.20 9.74
CA TYR A 264 1.26 2.81 10.92
C TYR A 264 -0.10 3.54 10.95
N ASP A 265 -1.04 3.04 11.76
CA ASP A 265 -2.42 3.56 11.82
C ASP A 265 -2.47 5.06 12.10
N VAL A 266 -3.48 5.75 11.60
CA VAL A 266 -3.77 7.17 11.89
C VAL A 266 -4.17 7.41 13.36
N HIS A 267 -4.62 6.36 14.07
CA HIS A 267 -4.93 6.36 15.50
C HIS A 267 -4.18 5.25 16.24
N PRO A 268 -2.85 5.33 16.31
CA PRO A 268 -2.03 4.25 16.83
C PRO A 268 -2.23 4.08 18.36
N PRO A 269 -2.11 2.86 18.89
CA PRO A 269 -2.02 2.62 20.33
C PRO A 269 -0.77 3.29 20.94
N GLU A 270 -0.79 3.46 22.27
CA GLU A 270 0.28 4.13 23.02
C GLU A 270 1.64 3.44 22.83
N ASP A 271 1.69 2.12 22.88
CA ASP A 271 2.89 1.31 22.70
C ASP A 271 3.47 1.39 21.28
N VAL A 272 2.61 1.49 20.26
CA VAL A 272 3.02 1.77 18.88
C VAL A 272 3.65 3.15 18.79
N MET A 273 3.04 4.16 19.41
CA MET A 273 3.61 5.52 19.44
C MET A 273 4.93 5.59 20.20
N GLU A 274 5.05 4.88 21.32
CA GLU A 274 6.31 4.77 22.06
C GLU A 274 7.46 4.24 21.19
N LEU A 275 7.18 3.18 20.42
CA LEU A 275 8.17 2.63 19.49
C LEU A 275 8.52 3.64 18.38
N ILE A 276 7.53 4.31 17.81
CA ILE A 276 7.74 5.32 16.75
C ILE A 276 8.61 6.49 17.29
N GLU A 277 8.37 6.97 18.50
CA GLU A 277 9.17 8.05 19.11
C GLU A 277 10.61 7.61 19.40
N LEU A 278 10.82 6.36 19.84
CA LEU A 278 12.17 5.81 20.01
C LEU A 278 12.92 5.70 18.68
N VAL A 279 12.23 5.29 17.61
CA VAL A 279 12.81 5.27 16.25
C VAL A 279 13.24 6.67 15.84
N LYS A 280 12.36 7.68 16.02
CA LYS A 280 12.69 9.08 15.71
C LYS A 280 13.90 9.58 16.47
N ALA A 281 13.98 9.26 17.77
CA ALA A 281 15.11 9.66 18.62
C ALA A 281 16.44 9.03 18.16
N GLN A 282 16.43 7.77 17.69
CA GLN A 282 17.62 7.12 17.12
C GLN A 282 18.07 7.71 15.77
N MET A 283 17.14 8.21 14.97
CA MET A 283 17.46 8.81 13.68
C MET A 283 18.10 10.20 13.78
N GLN A 284 17.98 10.83 14.94
CA GLN A 284 18.54 12.17 15.22
C GLN A 284 19.96 12.11 15.81
N GLN A 285 20.47 10.95 16.14
CA GLN A 285 21.82 10.68 16.62
C GLN A 285 22.79 10.31 15.49
#